data_a9937badedb54c9818fcfaac6618935c
#
_entry.id   a9937badedb54c9818fcfaac6618935c
#
_cell.length_a   1.000
_cell.length_b   1.000
_cell.length_c   1.000
_cell.angle_alpha   90.00
_cell.angle_beta   90.00
_cell.angle_gamma   90.00
#
_symmetry.space_group_name_H-M   'P 1'
#
loop_
_entity.id
_entity.type
_entity.pdbx_description
1 polymer ?
#
loop_
_entity_poly.entity_id
_entity_poly.type
_entity_poly.pdbx_seq_one_letter_code
_entity_poly.pdbx_strand_id
1 'polypeptide(L)'
;QPKITKWNLTRFAECLIPLISKNEDEAIKLATEALDKFEKNYEIKWLNMMRGKLGLYGQDKEDKNLIMELLDWMQKNKVDYTNTFIFLMNMTIENSEAYNNADFDLWKIKWIKRLTLFGNSHDKSMELMNSSNPMVIPRNHKVEEALSLANDGDLTLFNKLIEIFKNPYLVNNDDLKFMCPSLHRDKKYQTFCGT
;
A
#
# COMPACT_ATOMS: atom_id res chain seq x y z
N GLN A 1 0.08 8.11 -9.39
CA GLN A 1 1.19 7.29 -9.92
C GLN A 1 0.84 6.56 -11.25
N PRO A 2 -0.36 5.96 -11.48
CA PRO A 2 -0.61 5.21 -12.72
C PRO A 2 -0.44 6.04 -14.00
N LYS A 3 -0.80 7.33 -13.99
CA LYS A 3 -0.63 8.22 -15.15
C LYS A 3 0.83 8.41 -15.55
N ILE A 4 1.71 8.66 -14.57
CA ILE A 4 3.15 8.81 -14.85
C ILE A 4 3.78 7.47 -15.26
N THR A 5 3.32 6.36 -14.68
CA THR A 5 3.77 5.03 -15.09
C THR A 5 3.37 4.73 -16.54
N LYS A 6 2.13 5.03 -16.96
CA LYS A 6 1.70 4.88 -18.35
C LYS A 6 2.54 5.73 -19.30
N TRP A 7 2.83 6.98 -18.91
CA TRP A 7 3.70 7.87 -19.68
C TRP A 7 5.11 7.29 -19.85
N ASN A 8 5.72 6.79 -18.76
CA ASN A 8 7.05 6.14 -18.81
C ASN A 8 7.03 4.89 -19.70
N LEU A 9 5.98 4.05 -19.59
CA LEU A 9 5.81 2.88 -20.44
C LEU A 9 5.65 3.27 -21.92
N THR A 10 4.98 4.38 -22.22
CA THR A 10 4.87 4.91 -23.59
C THR A 10 6.25 5.28 -24.14
N ARG A 11 7.05 6.04 -23.37
CA ARG A 11 8.44 6.38 -23.77
C ARG A 11 9.31 5.15 -23.98
N PHE A 12 9.15 4.14 -23.10
CA PHE A 12 9.86 2.87 -23.26
C PHE A 12 9.41 2.10 -24.52
N ALA A 13 8.11 2.03 -24.78
CA ALA A 13 7.57 1.37 -25.95
C ALA A 13 8.07 2.00 -27.26
N GLU A 14 8.22 3.31 -27.32
CA GLU A 14 8.81 4.02 -28.47
C GLU A 14 10.24 3.54 -28.76
N CYS A 15 11.04 3.30 -27.73
CA CYS A 15 12.39 2.75 -27.90
C CYS A 15 12.39 1.31 -28.41
N LEU A 16 11.29 0.56 -28.22
CA LEU A 16 11.17 -0.84 -28.61
C LEU A 16 10.59 -1.02 -30.02
N ILE A 17 10.03 0.03 -30.65
CA ILE A 17 9.40 -0.05 -31.97
C ILE A 17 10.23 -0.86 -32.99
N PRO A 18 11.55 -0.62 -33.18
CA PRO A 18 12.37 -1.36 -34.14
C PRO A 18 12.55 -2.85 -33.83
N LEU A 19 12.25 -3.27 -32.58
CA LEU A 19 12.38 -4.65 -32.12
C LEU A 19 11.06 -5.43 -32.18
N ILE A 20 9.91 -4.72 -32.23
CA ILE A 20 8.59 -5.33 -32.24
C ILE A 20 8.24 -5.91 -33.61
N SER A 21 8.44 -5.14 -34.68
CA SER A 21 8.23 -5.57 -36.06
C SER A 21 9.15 -4.83 -37.04
N LYS A 22 9.44 -5.44 -38.20
CA LYS A 22 10.13 -4.76 -39.30
C LYS A 22 9.23 -3.72 -39.99
N ASN A 23 7.91 -3.87 -39.85
CA ASN A 23 6.93 -2.89 -40.29
C ASN A 23 6.62 -1.94 -39.14
N GLU A 24 6.95 -0.66 -39.29
CA GLU A 24 6.81 0.35 -38.26
C GLU A 24 5.34 0.56 -37.86
N ASP A 25 4.41 0.61 -38.82
CA ASP A 25 2.98 0.79 -38.56
C ASP A 25 2.41 -0.37 -37.73
N GLU A 26 2.83 -1.59 -38.02
CA GLU A 26 2.45 -2.78 -37.26
C GLU A 26 3.04 -2.72 -35.83
N ALA A 27 4.30 -2.31 -35.70
CA ALA A 27 4.96 -2.18 -34.40
C ALA A 27 4.27 -1.15 -33.51
N ILE A 28 3.92 0.02 -34.06
CA ILE A 28 3.17 1.07 -33.38
C ILE A 28 1.80 0.56 -32.92
N LYS A 29 1.08 -0.13 -33.80
CA LYS A 29 -0.23 -0.70 -33.47
C LYS A 29 -0.13 -1.68 -32.31
N LEU A 30 0.80 -2.63 -32.33
CA LEU A 30 1.00 -3.62 -31.27
C LEU A 30 1.38 -2.97 -29.93
N ALA A 31 2.28 -1.97 -29.96
CA ALA A 31 2.68 -1.22 -28.80
C ALA A 31 1.49 -0.45 -28.17
N THR A 32 0.68 0.19 -29.01
CA THR A 32 -0.51 0.94 -28.57
C THR A 32 -1.54 0.01 -27.94
N GLU A 33 -1.84 -1.13 -28.56
CA GLU A 33 -2.76 -2.13 -28.01
C GLU A 33 -2.30 -2.68 -26.65
N ALA A 34 -0.99 -2.82 -26.42
CA ALA A 34 -0.44 -3.23 -25.14
C ALA A 34 -0.60 -2.14 -24.07
N LEU A 35 -0.34 -0.87 -24.43
CA LEU A 35 -0.46 0.28 -23.54
C LEU A 35 -1.92 0.57 -23.14
N ASP A 36 -2.86 0.38 -24.03
CA ASP A 36 -4.29 0.61 -23.76
C ASP A 36 -4.86 -0.37 -22.72
N LYS A 37 -4.25 -1.55 -22.57
CA LYS A 37 -4.62 -2.52 -21.53
C LYS A 37 -4.11 -2.14 -20.14
N PHE A 38 -3.13 -1.24 -20.05
CA PHE A 38 -2.45 -0.92 -18.80
C PHE A 38 -3.40 -0.37 -17.74
N GLU A 39 -4.20 0.65 -18.06
CA GLU A 39 -5.08 1.31 -17.08
C GLU A 39 -6.13 0.34 -16.52
N LYS A 40 -6.77 -0.43 -17.40
CA LYS A 40 -7.75 -1.43 -17.00
C LYS A 40 -7.14 -2.51 -16.10
N ASN A 41 -5.97 -3.01 -16.48
CA ASN A 41 -5.25 -4.03 -15.71
C ASN A 41 -4.79 -3.47 -14.35
N TYR A 42 -4.32 -2.22 -14.33
CA TYR A 42 -3.95 -1.54 -13.09
C TYR A 42 -5.16 -1.42 -12.15
N GLU A 43 -6.31 -0.94 -12.64
CA GLU A 43 -7.51 -0.77 -11.83
C GLU A 43 -7.99 -2.11 -11.23
N ILE A 44 -8.02 -3.17 -12.04
CA ILE A 44 -8.41 -4.51 -11.58
C ILE A 44 -7.46 -5.01 -10.48
N LYS A 45 -6.15 -4.90 -10.70
CA LYS A 45 -5.14 -5.35 -9.74
C LYS A 45 -5.16 -4.52 -8.46
N TRP A 46 -5.31 -3.20 -8.57
CA TRP A 46 -5.43 -2.30 -7.44
C TRP A 46 -6.67 -2.64 -6.58
N LEU A 47 -7.81 -2.83 -7.24
CA LEU A 47 -9.05 -3.18 -6.54
C LEU A 47 -8.95 -4.53 -5.82
N ASN A 48 -8.33 -5.53 -6.46
CA ASN A 48 -8.11 -6.84 -5.85
C ASN A 48 -7.13 -6.75 -4.65
N MET A 49 -6.07 -5.97 -4.76
CA MET A 49 -5.16 -5.69 -3.65
C MET A 49 -5.89 -5.03 -2.48
N MET A 50 -6.72 -4.03 -2.74
CA MET A 50 -7.48 -3.35 -1.70
C MET A 50 -8.53 -4.24 -1.04
N ARG A 51 -9.17 -5.14 -1.82
CA ARG A 51 -10.03 -6.19 -1.25
C ARG A 51 -9.25 -7.08 -0.28
N GLY A 52 -8.07 -7.54 -0.66
CA GLY A 52 -7.20 -8.32 0.22
C GLY A 52 -6.89 -7.58 1.52
N LYS A 53 -6.52 -6.30 1.43
CA LYS A 53 -6.24 -5.44 2.59
C LYS A 53 -7.42 -5.28 3.54
N LEU A 54 -8.64 -5.33 3.03
CA LEU A 54 -9.88 -5.21 3.81
C LEU A 54 -10.53 -6.57 4.14
N GLY A 55 -9.90 -7.69 3.80
CA GLY A 55 -10.43 -9.03 4.06
C GLY A 55 -11.67 -9.39 3.24
N LEU A 56 -11.89 -8.74 2.08
CA LEU A 56 -13.09 -8.89 1.27
C LEU A 56 -12.93 -10.04 0.27
N TYR A 57 -13.67 -11.11 0.50
CA TYR A 57 -13.79 -12.20 -0.47
C TYR A 57 -14.85 -11.89 -1.53
N GLY A 58 -14.66 -12.50 -2.72
CA GLY A 58 -15.53 -12.26 -3.86
C GLY A 58 -15.39 -10.85 -4.43
N GLN A 59 -16.29 -10.51 -5.34
CA GLN A 59 -16.32 -9.20 -5.98
C GLN A 59 -17.72 -8.62 -5.88
N ASP A 60 -17.82 -7.41 -5.35
CA ASP A 60 -19.04 -6.63 -5.31
C ASP A 60 -18.82 -5.29 -6.01
N LYS A 61 -19.88 -4.79 -6.66
CA LYS A 61 -19.84 -3.51 -7.40
C LYS A 61 -19.59 -2.31 -6.51
N GLU A 62 -19.97 -2.39 -5.23
CA GLU A 62 -19.78 -1.32 -4.24
C GLU A 62 -18.40 -1.35 -3.57
N ASP A 63 -17.56 -2.36 -3.85
CA ASP A 63 -16.22 -2.46 -3.25
C ASP A 63 -15.37 -1.22 -3.50
N LYS A 64 -15.43 -0.68 -4.73
CA LYS A 64 -14.67 0.53 -5.10
C LYS A 64 -15.10 1.73 -4.26
N ASN A 65 -16.41 1.92 -4.08
CA ASN A 65 -16.95 3.02 -3.28
C ASN A 65 -16.55 2.86 -1.81
N LEU A 66 -16.70 1.67 -1.24
CA LEU A 66 -16.30 1.37 0.14
C LEU A 66 -14.81 1.66 0.39
N ILE A 67 -13.94 1.27 -0.54
CA ILE A 67 -12.50 1.53 -0.47
C ILE A 67 -12.21 3.03 -0.55
N MET A 68 -12.83 3.74 -1.50
CA MET A 68 -12.61 5.18 -1.67
C MET A 68 -13.10 5.98 -0.46
N GLU A 69 -14.24 5.65 0.12
CA GLU A 69 -14.73 6.26 1.36
C GLU A 69 -13.70 6.14 2.50
N LEU A 70 -13.06 4.96 2.65
CA LEU A 70 -12.00 4.79 3.64
C LEU A 70 -10.78 5.67 3.35
N LEU A 71 -10.32 5.68 2.11
CA LEU A 71 -9.15 6.45 1.71
C LEU A 71 -9.37 7.96 1.88
N ASP A 72 -10.56 8.46 1.53
CA ASP A 72 -10.96 9.85 1.72
C ASP A 72 -11.04 10.22 3.21
N TRP A 73 -11.59 9.32 4.03
CA TRP A 73 -11.62 9.49 5.48
C TRP A 73 -10.20 9.53 6.07
N MET A 74 -9.31 8.63 5.64
CA MET A 74 -7.90 8.63 6.06
C MET A 74 -7.22 9.96 5.72
N GLN A 75 -7.43 10.47 4.52
CA GLN A 75 -6.84 11.72 4.06
C GLN A 75 -7.38 12.91 4.87
N LYS A 76 -8.70 12.99 5.06
CA LYS A 76 -9.38 14.05 5.84
C LYS A 76 -8.87 14.12 7.28
N ASN A 77 -8.70 12.94 7.91
CA ASN A 77 -8.31 12.84 9.32
C ASN A 77 -6.78 12.70 9.51
N LYS A 78 -6.00 12.74 8.43
CA LYS A 78 -4.53 12.64 8.43
C LYS A 78 -4.02 11.43 9.21
N VAL A 79 -4.72 10.30 9.16
CA VAL A 79 -4.30 9.06 9.81
C VAL A 79 -3.24 8.32 8.97
N ASP A 80 -2.46 7.47 9.63
CA ASP A 80 -1.44 6.68 8.95
C ASP A 80 -2.07 5.56 8.12
N TYR A 81 -1.69 5.45 6.86
CA TYR A 81 -2.24 4.48 5.92
C TYR A 81 -2.03 3.04 6.39
N THR A 82 -0.80 2.67 6.75
CA THR A 82 -0.47 1.30 7.17
C THR A 82 -1.17 0.97 8.48
N ASN A 83 -1.09 1.87 9.47
CA ASN A 83 -1.67 1.64 10.78
C ASN A 83 -3.21 1.56 10.74
N THR A 84 -3.87 2.18 9.76
CA THR A 84 -5.33 2.03 9.61
C THR A 84 -5.71 0.58 9.31
N PHE A 85 -5.02 -0.11 8.41
CA PHE A 85 -5.30 -1.52 8.16
C PHE A 85 -4.93 -2.41 9.34
N ILE A 86 -3.84 -2.09 10.05
CA ILE A 86 -3.45 -2.80 11.29
C ILE A 86 -4.53 -2.64 12.35
N PHE A 87 -5.07 -1.43 12.53
CA PHE A 87 -6.18 -1.15 13.45
C PHE A 87 -7.43 -1.98 13.11
N LEU A 88 -7.77 -2.09 11.82
CA LEU A 88 -8.90 -2.91 11.36
C LEU A 88 -8.72 -4.40 11.64
N MET A 89 -7.48 -4.88 11.81
CA MET A 89 -7.15 -6.24 12.26
C MET A 89 -7.24 -6.41 13.79
N ASN A 90 -7.87 -5.45 14.50
CA ASN A 90 -8.00 -5.43 15.96
C ASN A 90 -6.66 -5.42 16.73
N MET A 91 -5.61 -4.90 16.10
CA MET A 91 -4.31 -4.76 16.75
C MET A 91 -4.15 -3.38 17.40
N THR A 92 -3.43 -3.35 18.52
CA THR A 92 -3.12 -2.09 19.22
C THR A 92 -2.12 -1.29 18.41
N ILE A 93 -2.43 -0.01 18.18
CA ILE A 93 -1.54 0.96 17.53
C ILE A 93 -1.46 2.23 18.36
N GLU A 94 -0.37 2.98 18.21
CA GLU A 94 -0.27 4.33 18.75
C GLU A 94 -1.28 5.28 18.09
N ASN A 95 -1.80 6.24 18.87
CA ASN A 95 -2.79 7.24 18.42
C ASN A 95 -4.10 6.63 17.90
N SER A 96 -4.57 5.53 18.50
CA SER A 96 -5.85 4.90 18.17
C SER A 96 -7.06 5.80 18.40
N GLU A 97 -6.93 6.86 19.18
CA GLU A 97 -8.00 7.85 19.47
C GLU A 97 -8.56 8.50 18.20
N ALA A 98 -7.73 8.64 17.15
CA ALA A 98 -8.17 9.19 15.86
C ALA A 98 -9.30 8.36 15.21
N TYR A 99 -9.43 7.07 15.57
CA TYR A 99 -10.47 6.17 15.07
C TYR A 99 -11.77 6.23 15.88
N ASN A 100 -11.81 6.95 17.01
CA ASN A 100 -13.04 7.29 17.74
C ASN A 100 -13.78 8.41 17.02
N ASN A 101 -14.36 8.09 15.86
CA ASN A 101 -14.91 9.05 14.92
C ASN A 101 -16.20 8.50 14.31
N ALA A 102 -17.28 9.28 14.36
CA ALA A 102 -18.60 8.84 13.89
C ALA A 102 -18.62 8.46 12.40
N ASP A 103 -17.89 9.22 11.54
CA ASP A 103 -17.80 8.90 10.11
C ASP A 103 -17.09 7.55 9.90
N PHE A 104 -16.05 7.25 10.71
CA PHE A 104 -15.35 5.97 10.66
C PHE A 104 -16.24 4.82 11.15
N ASP A 105 -17.02 5.02 12.19
CA ASP A 105 -17.96 4.00 12.69
C ASP A 105 -19.03 3.67 11.65
N LEU A 106 -19.59 4.68 10.98
CA LEU A 106 -20.54 4.47 9.88
C LEU A 106 -19.91 3.71 8.72
N TRP A 107 -18.68 4.03 8.34
CA TRP A 107 -17.95 3.28 7.33
C TRP A 107 -17.69 1.83 7.79
N LYS A 108 -17.28 1.63 9.04
CA LYS A 108 -17.00 0.30 9.62
C LYS A 108 -18.23 -0.60 9.60
N ILE A 109 -19.42 -0.05 9.83
CA ILE A 109 -20.69 -0.81 9.71
C ILE A 109 -20.87 -1.34 8.28
N LYS A 110 -20.61 -0.52 7.25
CA LYS A 110 -20.69 -0.95 5.85
C LYS A 110 -19.66 -2.05 5.54
N TRP A 111 -18.43 -1.87 6.03
CA TRP A 111 -17.35 -2.84 5.87
C TRP A 111 -17.69 -4.19 6.51
N ILE A 112 -18.16 -4.21 7.77
CA ILE A 112 -18.57 -5.44 8.46
C ILE A 112 -19.68 -6.15 7.69
N LYS A 113 -20.70 -5.40 7.22
CA LYS A 113 -21.75 -5.96 6.36
C LYS A 113 -21.18 -6.59 5.09
N ARG A 114 -20.19 -5.95 4.46
CA ARG A 114 -19.55 -6.46 3.23
C ARG A 114 -18.72 -7.72 3.51
N LEU A 115 -18.06 -7.85 4.67
CA LEU A 115 -17.29 -9.04 5.06
C LEU A 115 -18.17 -10.30 5.06
N THR A 116 -19.44 -10.19 5.43
CA THR A 116 -20.37 -11.34 5.54
C THR A 116 -21.09 -11.69 4.23
N LEU A 117 -20.98 -10.84 3.20
CA LEU A 117 -21.78 -10.94 1.96
C LEU A 117 -21.59 -12.27 1.22
N PHE A 118 -20.41 -12.84 1.24
CA PHE A 118 -20.07 -14.10 0.52
C PHE A 118 -19.94 -15.31 1.46
N GLY A 119 -20.53 -15.25 2.66
CA GLY A 119 -20.57 -16.37 3.60
C GLY A 119 -19.21 -16.79 4.17
N ASN A 120 -18.21 -15.94 4.11
CA ASN A 120 -16.90 -16.24 4.69
C ASN A 120 -16.92 -16.04 6.21
N SER A 121 -16.13 -16.86 6.90
CA SER A 121 -15.92 -16.67 8.34
C SER A 121 -15.05 -15.43 8.60
N HIS A 122 -15.21 -14.85 9.78
CA HIS A 122 -14.37 -13.76 10.25
C HIS A 122 -12.88 -14.15 10.20
N ASP A 123 -12.56 -15.36 10.64
CA ASP A 123 -11.17 -15.86 10.69
C ASP A 123 -10.50 -15.87 9.31
N LYS A 124 -11.22 -16.32 8.26
CA LYS A 124 -10.71 -16.27 6.88
C LYS A 124 -10.46 -14.83 6.42
N SER A 125 -11.35 -13.90 6.74
CA SER A 125 -11.16 -12.49 6.41
C SER A 125 -9.93 -11.92 7.12
N MET A 126 -9.72 -12.26 8.39
CA MET A 126 -8.53 -11.85 9.14
C MET A 126 -7.25 -12.48 8.60
N GLU A 127 -7.28 -13.74 8.19
CA GLU A 127 -6.15 -14.41 7.53
C GLU A 127 -5.76 -13.70 6.22
N LEU A 128 -6.76 -13.34 5.39
CA LEU A 128 -6.54 -12.57 4.17
C LEU A 128 -5.95 -11.20 4.46
N MET A 129 -6.45 -10.49 5.49
CA MET A 129 -5.91 -9.20 5.90
C MET A 129 -4.47 -9.34 6.40
N ASN A 130 -4.16 -10.31 7.23
CA ASN A 130 -2.82 -10.57 7.75
C ASN A 130 -1.80 -10.84 6.62
N SER A 131 -2.20 -11.57 5.59
CA SER A 131 -1.34 -11.84 4.42
C SER A 131 -1.21 -10.66 3.45
N SER A 132 -2.11 -9.67 3.53
CA SER A 132 -2.17 -8.53 2.61
C SER A 132 -1.67 -7.21 3.22
N ASN A 133 -1.51 -7.14 4.55
CA ASN A 133 -1.13 -5.93 5.26
C ASN A 133 0.21 -6.12 6.00
N PRO A 134 1.30 -5.52 5.50
CA PRO A 134 2.54 -5.56 6.24
C PRO A 134 2.39 -4.79 7.55
N MET A 135 2.91 -5.36 8.63
CA MET A 135 2.94 -4.77 9.96
C MET A 135 4.00 -3.66 10.06
N VAL A 136 5.12 -3.88 9.39
CA VAL A 136 6.23 -2.94 9.36
C VAL A 136 6.56 -2.56 7.92
N ILE A 137 6.80 -1.28 7.70
CA ILE A 137 7.28 -0.73 6.43
C ILE A 137 8.53 0.12 6.68
N PRO A 138 9.38 0.34 5.65
CA PRO A 138 10.50 1.27 5.76
C PRO A 138 10.01 2.70 6.03
N ARG A 139 9.97 3.08 7.32
CA ARG A 139 9.60 4.43 7.74
C ARG A 139 10.80 5.36 7.52
N ASN A 140 10.63 6.45 6.77
CA ASN A 140 11.73 7.36 6.43
C ASN A 140 12.57 7.77 7.64
N HIS A 141 11.95 8.14 8.77
CA HIS A 141 12.69 8.54 9.97
C HIS A 141 13.57 7.40 10.54
N LYS A 142 13.15 6.14 10.41
CA LYS A 142 13.94 4.98 10.85
C LYS A 142 15.04 4.62 9.85
N VAL A 143 14.77 4.81 8.57
CA VAL A 143 15.77 4.63 7.52
C VAL A 143 16.87 5.69 7.64
N GLU A 144 16.52 6.96 7.82
CA GLU A 144 17.46 8.07 8.04
C GLU A 144 18.32 7.86 9.30
N GLU A 145 17.68 7.44 10.42
CA GLU A 145 18.39 7.08 11.65
C GLU A 145 19.43 5.98 11.40
N ALA A 146 19.03 4.91 10.71
CA ALA A 146 19.91 3.79 10.41
C ALA A 146 21.07 4.19 9.47
N LEU A 147 20.80 5.03 8.46
CA LEU A 147 21.84 5.54 7.54
C LEU A 147 22.81 6.48 8.23
N SER A 148 22.34 7.33 9.16
CA SER A 148 23.20 8.21 9.95
C SER A 148 24.14 7.40 10.83
N LEU A 149 23.63 6.40 11.57
CA LEU A 149 24.47 5.52 12.39
C LEU A 149 25.45 4.72 11.56
N ALA A 150 25.05 4.24 10.39
CA ALA A 150 25.91 3.50 9.47
C ALA A 150 27.08 4.37 8.95
N ASN A 151 26.83 5.67 8.71
CA ASN A 151 27.88 6.62 8.33
C ASN A 151 28.93 6.81 9.43
N ASP A 152 28.52 6.67 10.71
CA ASP A 152 29.39 6.72 11.88
C ASP A 152 30.02 5.34 12.20
N GLY A 153 29.78 4.33 11.38
CA GLY A 153 30.34 2.98 11.50
C GLY A 153 29.45 1.99 12.30
N ASP A 154 28.30 2.41 12.80
CA ASP A 154 27.35 1.52 13.51
C ASP A 154 26.27 0.98 12.57
N LEU A 155 26.41 -0.29 12.17
CA LEU A 155 25.44 -0.99 11.31
C LEU A 155 24.34 -1.72 12.10
N THR A 156 24.25 -1.58 13.41
CA THR A 156 23.34 -2.35 14.26
C THR A 156 21.86 -2.12 13.85
N LEU A 157 21.43 -0.87 13.76
CA LEU A 157 20.05 -0.54 13.37
C LEU A 157 19.77 -0.89 11.91
N PHE A 158 20.73 -0.67 11.02
CA PHE A 158 20.62 -1.02 9.60
C PHE A 158 20.36 -2.52 9.42
N ASN A 159 21.19 -3.38 10.04
CA ASN A 159 21.03 -4.82 9.99
C ASN A 159 19.70 -5.28 10.63
N LYS A 160 19.30 -4.66 11.75
CA LYS A 160 18.02 -4.94 12.39
C LYS A 160 16.83 -4.64 11.46
N LEU A 161 16.83 -3.51 10.76
CA LEU A 161 15.80 -3.17 9.79
C LEU A 161 15.74 -4.16 8.63
N ILE A 162 16.89 -4.59 8.09
CA ILE A 162 16.95 -5.61 7.04
C ILE A 162 16.28 -6.90 7.51
N GLU A 163 16.58 -7.38 8.73
CA GLU A 163 15.96 -8.61 9.24
C GLU A 163 14.44 -8.48 9.39
N ILE A 164 13.95 -7.36 9.90
CA ILE A 164 12.51 -7.11 10.03
C ILE A 164 11.83 -7.10 8.66
N PHE A 165 12.44 -6.45 7.66
CA PHE A 165 11.87 -6.33 6.31
C PHE A 165 11.92 -7.61 5.49
N LYS A 166 12.66 -8.65 5.90
CA LYS A 166 12.56 -9.98 5.29
C LYS A 166 11.20 -10.63 5.52
N ASN A 167 10.54 -10.32 6.63
CA ASN A 167 9.20 -10.81 6.93
C ASN A 167 8.31 -9.71 7.53
N PRO A 168 7.88 -8.73 6.74
CA PRO A 168 7.20 -7.54 7.22
C PRO A 168 5.77 -7.79 7.73
N TYR A 169 5.22 -8.99 7.51
CA TYR A 169 3.88 -9.38 7.93
C TYR A 169 3.85 -9.97 9.36
N LEU A 170 5.00 -10.28 9.93
CA LEU A 170 5.13 -10.78 11.29
C LEU A 170 5.99 -9.80 12.10
N VAL A 171 5.50 -9.39 13.26
CA VAL A 171 6.22 -8.49 14.17
C VAL A 171 6.35 -9.14 15.53
N ASN A 172 7.57 -9.21 16.04
CA ASN A 172 7.85 -9.57 17.42
C ASN A 172 7.58 -8.38 18.35
N ASN A 173 7.29 -8.66 19.62
CA ASN A 173 7.02 -7.60 20.61
C ASN A 173 8.14 -6.55 20.70
N ASP A 174 9.41 -6.96 20.56
CA ASP A 174 10.57 -6.07 20.61
C ASP A 174 10.65 -5.11 19.40
N ASP A 175 9.92 -5.43 18.32
CA ASP A 175 9.96 -4.72 17.05
C ASP A 175 8.74 -3.80 16.83
N LEU A 176 7.79 -3.76 17.77
CA LEU A 176 6.58 -2.92 17.70
C LEU A 176 6.90 -1.42 17.49
N LYS A 177 8.03 -0.95 18.03
CA LYS A 177 8.51 0.44 17.83
C LYS A 177 8.74 0.81 16.36
N PHE A 178 8.94 -0.16 15.47
CA PHE A 178 9.13 0.08 14.03
C PHE A 178 7.81 0.23 13.27
N MET A 179 6.67 -0.06 13.91
CA MET A 179 5.34 0.20 13.35
C MET A 179 4.95 1.68 13.49
N CYS A 180 5.58 2.42 14.42
CA CYS A 180 5.18 3.76 14.76
C CYS A 180 5.50 4.76 13.66
N PRO A 181 4.54 5.60 13.23
CA PRO A 181 4.80 6.71 12.33
C PRO A 181 5.66 7.77 13.01
N SER A 182 6.31 8.62 12.22
CA SER A 182 7.06 9.76 12.76
C SER A 182 6.16 10.68 13.57
N LEU A 183 6.64 11.13 14.72
CA LEU A 183 5.98 12.17 15.53
C LEU A 183 5.95 13.53 14.79
N HIS A 184 6.89 13.75 13.89
CA HIS A 184 7.04 14.98 13.09
C HIS A 184 6.48 14.80 11.68
N ARG A 185 5.16 14.51 11.56
CA ARG A 185 4.48 14.29 10.27
C ARG A 185 4.59 15.47 9.29
N ASP A 186 4.82 16.68 9.82
CA ASP A 186 4.89 17.92 9.02
C ASP A 186 6.31 18.22 8.48
N LYS A 187 7.34 17.47 8.89
CA LYS A 187 8.67 17.59 8.26
C LYS A 187 8.62 17.05 6.84
N LYS A 188 8.74 17.95 5.86
CA LYS A 188 9.00 17.56 4.48
C LYS A 188 10.37 16.87 4.44
N TYR A 189 10.36 15.55 4.35
CA TYR A 189 11.57 14.80 4.03
C TYR A 189 11.98 15.17 2.61
N GLN A 190 13.12 15.82 2.48
CA GLN A 190 13.76 15.99 1.17
C GLN A 190 14.53 14.70 0.89
N THR A 191 13.96 13.85 0.04
CA THR A 191 14.70 12.73 -0.53
C THR A 191 15.51 13.27 -1.71
N PHE A 192 16.81 13.28 -1.59
CA PHE A 192 17.69 13.53 -2.71
C PHE A 192 17.86 12.21 -3.47
N CYS A 193 17.12 12.05 -4.57
CA CYS A 193 17.59 11.12 -5.60
C CYS A 193 18.86 11.78 -6.19
N GLY A 194 20.03 11.27 -5.82
CA GLY A 194 21.30 11.80 -6.30
C GLY A 194 21.47 11.55 -7.80
N THR A 195 20.99 12.47 -8.61
CA THR A 195 21.33 12.67 -10.02
C THR A 195 21.77 14.10 -10.21
#